data_e98371c48b93cfb80aa2f853c4747972
#
_entry.id   e98371c48b93cfb80aa2f853c4747972
#
_cell.length_a   1.000
_cell.length_b   1.000
_cell.length_c   1.000
_cell.angle_alpha   90.00
_cell.angle_beta   90.00
_cell.angle_gamma   90.00
#
_symmetry.space_group_name_H-M   'P 1'
#
loop_
_entity.id
_entity.type
_entity.pdbx_description
1 polymer ?
#
loop_
_entity_poly.entity_id
_entity_poly.type
_entity_poly.pdbx_seq_one_letter_code
_entity_poly.pdbx_strand_id
1 'polypeptide(L)'
;MVMWRTFGMAAALIVGTPAGAEERRDLCPDRPGLGTPACTVDEGEMVLEVGIGDWTRDREGSLRTDTIVAGDALLRVGLTPSLEAQIGLTALGRVRERDRASGPTTTRTDVGDVTIALRQNLRNPDGSGFSVAAMPYVTLPVGGSAIGAGDWGAGLLLPASIEVGNVSLGLTPQVAAATDGDGKGRHLAYGATAGVGFGLTDGVSMALELAAVRDHDPEEHATELLGGISAGWQPDENSQWDIGANIGLNRESPDMQIYMGFVQRF
;
A
#
# COMPACT_ATOMS: atom_id res chain seq x y z
N MET A 1 54.53 17.97 43.99
CA MET A 1 53.52 17.13 44.72
C MET A 1 52.14 17.56 44.23
N VAL A 2 51.64 16.92 43.19
CA VAL A 2 50.40 17.31 42.53
C VAL A 2 49.33 16.23 42.86
N MET A 3 48.31 16.63 43.61
CA MET A 3 47.18 15.78 43.99
C MET A 3 46.16 15.70 42.84
N TRP A 4 45.96 14.51 42.28
CA TRP A 4 44.86 14.22 41.37
C TRP A 4 43.57 13.93 42.15
N ARG A 5 42.56 14.74 41.91
CA ARG A 5 41.21 14.48 42.36
C ARG A 5 40.47 13.62 41.31
N THR A 6 40.13 12.40 41.69
CA THR A 6 39.28 11.53 40.90
C THR A 6 37.81 11.98 41.05
N PHE A 7 37.19 12.41 39.94
CA PHE A 7 35.75 12.61 39.87
C PHE A 7 35.11 11.27 39.57
N GLY A 8 34.37 10.72 40.53
CA GLY A 8 33.51 9.57 40.33
C GLY A 8 32.20 10.01 39.65
N MET A 9 31.98 9.53 38.44
CA MET A 9 30.73 9.70 37.70
C MET A 9 29.78 8.61 38.15
N ALA A 10 28.78 8.95 38.97
CA ALA A 10 27.68 8.06 39.33
C ALA A 10 26.75 7.94 38.12
N ALA A 11 26.74 6.79 37.48
CA ALA A 11 25.75 6.44 36.47
C ALA A 11 24.41 6.12 37.20
N ALA A 12 23.44 7.00 37.10
CA ALA A 12 22.07 6.70 37.52
C ALA A 12 21.44 5.72 36.54
N LEU A 13 21.31 4.47 36.94
CA LEU A 13 20.46 3.49 36.27
C LEU A 13 19.01 3.96 36.44
N ILE A 14 18.42 4.52 35.41
CA ILE A 14 16.98 4.72 35.31
C ILE A 14 16.39 3.34 35.07
N VAL A 15 15.93 2.69 36.14
CA VAL A 15 15.06 1.51 36.03
C VAL A 15 13.71 2.03 35.59
N GLY A 16 13.47 1.96 34.27
CA GLY A 16 12.12 2.18 33.74
C GLY A 16 11.17 1.16 34.34
N THR A 17 10.10 1.64 34.99
CA THR A 17 8.95 0.81 35.35
C THR A 17 8.44 0.15 34.07
N PRO A 18 8.13 -1.17 34.05
CA PRO A 18 7.44 -1.74 32.90
C PRO A 18 6.13 -0.98 32.74
N ALA A 19 5.97 -0.24 31.64
CA ALA A 19 4.68 0.20 31.17
C ALA A 19 3.83 -1.08 31.09
N GLY A 20 2.61 -1.04 31.66
CA GLY A 20 1.70 -2.19 31.57
C GLY A 20 1.67 -2.62 30.11
N ALA A 21 1.79 -3.92 29.86
CA ALA A 21 1.71 -4.45 28.51
C ALA A 21 0.34 -4.01 27.95
N GLU A 22 0.34 -3.02 27.07
CA GLU A 22 -0.82 -2.66 26.28
C GLU A 22 -1.15 -3.90 25.45
N GLU A 23 -2.40 -4.32 25.44
CA GLU A 23 -2.82 -5.51 24.71
C GLU A 23 -2.47 -5.30 23.22
N ARG A 24 -1.73 -6.24 22.63
CA ARG A 24 -1.26 -6.16 21.26
C ARG A 24 -2.45 -6.13 20.32
N ARG A 25 -2.46 -5.20 19.37
CA ARG A 25 -3.54 -5.04 18.41
C ARG A 25 -3.55 -6.20 17.38
N ASP A 26 -4.71 -6.41 16.78
CA ASP A 26 -4.83 -7.32 15.66
C ASP A 26 -3.95 -6.88 14.49
N LEU A 27 -3.46 -7.85 13.71
CA LEU A 27 -2.70 -7.57 12.51
C LEU A 27 -3.61 -6.89 11.48
N CYS A 28 -3.26 -5.68 11.09
CA CYS A 28 -4.02 -4.86 10.16
C CYS A 28 -3.14 -4.47 8.97
N PRO A 29 -2.97 -5.35 7.98
CA PRO A 29 -2.16 -5.08 6.80
C PRO A 29 -2.85 -4.16 5.79
N ASP A 30 -2.06 -3.54 4.92
CA ASP A 30 -2.56 -2.80 3.76
C ASP A 30 -3.04 -3.76 2.64
N ARG A 31 -2.54 -5.01 2.66
CA ARG A 31 -2.95 -6.10 1.76
C ARG A 31 -4.01 -6.99 2.41
N PRO A 32 -4.89 -7.66 1.60
CA PRO A 32 -5.15 -7.43 0.18
C PRO A 32 -6.12 -6.27 -0.04
N GLY A 33 -6.28 -5.86 -1.31
CA GLY A 33 -7.34 -4.94 -1.72
C GLY A 33 -6.85 -3.71 -2.49
N LEU A 34 -7.81 -2.89 -2.89
CA LEU A 34 -7.59 -1.61 -3.57
C LEU A 34 -7.53 -0.44 -2.57
N GLY A 35 -8.21 -0.58 -1.44
CA GLY A 35 -8.26 0.43 -0.39
C GLY A 35 -7.10 0.29 0.60
N THR A 36 -6.93 1.32 1.40
CA THR A 36 -5.92 1.39 2.47
C THR A 36 -6.66 1.48 3.80
N PRO A 37 -6.36 0.64 4.80
CA PRO A 37 -6.99 0.71 6.11
C PRO A 37 -6.51 1.94 6.91
N ALA A 38 -7.30 2.34 7.91
CA ALA A 38 -6.98 3.49 8.75
C ALA A 38 -6.10 3.15 9.98
N CYS A 39 -5.98 1.87 10.33
CA CYS A 39 -5.18 1.38 11.46
C CYS A 39 -3.67 1.60 11.28
N THR A 40 -2.94 1.63 12.39
CA THR A 40 -1.47 1.77 12.40
C THR A 40 -0.83 0.58 13.11
N VAL A 41 0.42 0.30 12.75
CA VAL A 41 1.29 -0.68 13.43
C VAL A 41 1.58 -0.21 14.86
N ASP A 42 1.63 -1.13 15.81
CA ASP A 42 1.95 -0.84 17.21
C ASP A 42 3.34 -0.22 17.35
N GLU A 43 3.50 0.66 18.35
CA GLU A 43 4.76 1.35 18.60
C GLU A 43 5.91 0.36 18.82
N GLY A 44 6.97 0.53 18.04
CA GLY A 44 8.16 -0.31 18.10
C GLY A 44 8.06 -1.65 17.33
N GLU A 45 6.91 -1.98 16.78
CA GLU A 45 6.74 -3.15 15.90
C GLU A 45 6.98 -2.81 14.43
N MET A 46 7.20 -3.85 13.65
CA MET A 46 7.38 -3.77 12.20
C MET A 46 6.47 -4.77 11.50
N VAL A 47 5.92 -4.35 10.36
CA VAL A 47 5.16 -5.23 9.46
C VAL A 47 5.79 -5.16 8.08
N LEU A 48 6.13 -6.31 7.53
CA LEU A 48 6.58 -6.46 6.14
C LEU A 48 5.48 -7.12 5.33
N GLU A 49 5.06 -6.45 4.28
CA GLU A 49 4.09 -6.94 3.30
C GLU A 49 4.79 -7.17 1.97
N VAL A 50 4.55 -8.30 1.32
CA VAL A 50 5.21 -8.66 0.06
C VAL A 50 4.20 -9.18 -0.95
N GLY A 51 4.03 -8.46 -2.05
CA GLY A 51 3.39 -8.97 -3.25
C GLY A 51 4.30 -10.01 -3.90
N ILE A 52 3.98 -11.29 -3.77
CA ILE A 52 4.76 -12.39 -4.34
C ILE A 52 4.65 -12.38 -5.85
N GLY A 53 3.45 -12.12 -6.35
CA GLY A 53 3.18 -11.99 -7.77
C GLY A 53 1.89 -11.24 -8.02
N ASP A 54 1.93 -10.41 -9.05
CA ASP A 54 0.83 -9.65 -9.59
C ASP A 54 0.92 -9.74 -11.11
N TRP A 55 -0.18 -10.04 -11.74
CA TRP A 55 -0.29 -10.03 -13.19
C TRP A 55 -1.48 -9.17 -13.59
N THR A 56 -1.19 -8.14 -14.37
CA THR A 56 -2.17 -7.22 -14.93
C THR A 56 -2.20 -7.35 -16.45
N ARG A 57 -3.39 -7.35 -17.01
CA ARG A 57 -3.62 -7.27 -18.44
C ARG A 57 -4.39 -6.04 -18.80
N ASP A 58 -3.94 -5.38 -19.85
CA ASP A 58 -4.61 -4.26 -20.47
C ASP A 58 -4.68 -4.44 -22.00
N ARG A 59 -5.76 -3.96 -22.61
CA ARG A 59 -5.98 -3.99 -24.05
C ARG A 59 -6.56 -2.68 -24.55
N GLU A 60 -5.76 -1.99 -25.31
CA GLU A 60 -6.17 -0.77 -25.99
C GLU A 60 -6.07 -0.97 -27.51
N GLY A 61 -7.23 -1.01 -28.18
CA GLY A 61 -7.28 -1.28 -29.64
C GLY A 61 -6.61 -2.61 -30.01
N SER A 62 -5.53 -2.54 -30.81
CA SER A 62 -4.74 -3.72 -31.20
C SER A 62 -3.62 -4.04 -30.20
N LEU A 63 -3.26 -3.11 -29.32
CA LEU A 63 -2.20 -3.29 -28.33
C LEU A 63 -2.73 -4.13 -27.16
N ARG A 64 -1.92 -5.10 -26.74
CA ARG A 64 -2.08 -5.85 -25.50
C ARG A 64 -0.83 -5.69 -24.66
N THR A 65 -1.01 -5.24 -23.45
CA THR A 65 0.03 -5.13 -22.44
C THR A 65 -0.24 -6.15 -21.33
N ASP A 66 0.75 -7.00 -21.07
CA ASP A 66 0.77 -7.88 -19.90
C ASP A 66 1.90 -7.38 -18.97
N THR A 67 1.56 -6.98 -17.76
CA THR A 67 2.51 -6.56 -16.72
C THR A 67 2.57 -7.62 -15.63
N ILE A 68 3.76 -8.03 -15.25
CA ILE A 68 4.02 -8.93 -14.12
C ILE A 68 4.90 -8.17 -13.14
N VAL A 69 4.45 -8.09 -11.89
CA VAL A 69 5.18 -7.52 -10.76
C VAL A 69 5.47 -8.62 -9.75
N ALA A 70 6.67 -8.64 -9.20
CA ALA A 70 7.05 -9.56 -8.14
C ALA A 70 7.95 -8.86 -7.12
N GLY A 71 7.79 -9.22 -5.84
CA GLY A 71 8.53 -8.59 -4.75
C GLY A 71 8.12 -7.12 -4.57
N ASP A 72 6.84 -6.82 -4.69
CA ASP A 72 6.27 -5.53 -4.29
C ASP A 72 6.23 -5.50 -2.77
N ALA A 73 7.25 -4.90 -2.16
CA ALA A 73 7.50 -4.92 -0.72
C ALA A 73 7.10 -3.59 -0.09
N LEU A 74 6.40 -3.65 1.03
CA LEU A 74 6.07 -2.52 1.90
C LEU A 74 6.53 -2.85 3.33
N LEU A 75 7.45 -2.07 3.86
CA LEU A 75 7.83 -2.09 5.26
C LEU A 75 7.10 -0.97 6.00
N ARG A 76 6.41 -1.33 7.08
CA ARG A 76 5.69 -0.43 7.98
C ARG A 76 6.32 -0.51 9.36
N VAL A 77 6.53 0.62 10.00
CA VAL A 77 7.16 0.72 11.34
C VAL A 77 6.34 1.63 12.22
N GLY A 78 5.83 1.12 13.33
CA GLY A 78 5.12 1.92 14.33
C GLY A 78 6.07 2.85 15.09
N LEU A 79 5.85 4.16 14.99
CA LEU A 79 6.67 5.19 15.64
C LEU A 79 6.06 5.66 16.96
N THR A 80 4.75 5.68 17.03
CA THR A 80 3.95 5.98 18.22
C THR A 80 2.66 5.15 18.17
N PRO A 81 1.82 5.14 19.20
CA PRO A 81 0.55 4.40 19.17
C PRO A 81 -0.39 4.77 18.00
N SER A 82 -0.18 5.91 17.34
CA SER A 82 -1.05 6.39 16.26
C SER A 82 -0.31 6.90 15.01
N LEU A 83 1.02 6.76 14.96
CA LEU A 83 1.86 7.18 13.83
C LEU A 83 2.74 6.03 13.38
N GLU A 84 2.73 5.71 12.09
CA GLU A 84 3.68 4.80 11.46
C GLU A 84 4.40 5.46 10.28
N ALA A 85 5.61 4.99 10.01
CA ALA A 85 6.35 5.28 8.79
C ALA A 85 6.32 4.06 7.86
N GLN A 86 6.32 4.34 6.57
CA GLN A 86 6.27 3.30 5.53
C GLN A 86 7.31 3.56 4.45
N ILE A 87 7.88 2.48 3.93
CA ILE A 87 8.70 2.49 2.72
C ILE A 87 8.30 1.33 1.81
N GLY A 88 7.97 1.63 0.57
CA GLY A 88 7.58 0.67 -0.45
C GLY A 88 8.56 0.63 -1.61
N LEU A 89 8.75 -0.54 -2.20
CA LEU A 89 9.60 -0.77 -3.36
C LEU A 89 9.11 -1.99 -4.14
N THR A 90 9.03 -1.88 -5.47
CA THR A 90 8.82 -3.04 -6.36
C THR A 90 10.16 -3.58 -6.85
N ALA A 91 10.52 -4.80 -6.46
CA ALA A 91 11.82 -5.40 -6.79
C ALA A 91 11.92 -5.78 -8.28
N LEU A 92 10.84 -6.20 -8.91
CA LEU A 92 10.82 -6.64 -10.30
C LEU A 92 9.48 -6.33 -10.97
N GLY A 93 9.53 -5.62 -12.07
CA GLY A 93 8.40 -5.45 -12.99
C GLY A 93 8.79 -5.83 -14.40
N ARG A 94 7.96 -6.59 -15.07
CA ARG A 94 8.13 -7.01 -16.45
C ARG A 94 6.91 -6.65 -17.26
N VAL A 95 7.09 -5.76 -18.23
CA VAL A 95 6.05 -5.30 -19.15
C VAL A 95 6.27 -5.95 -20.51
N ARG A 96 5.24 -6.60 -21.02
CA ARG A 96 5.22 -7.21 -22.36
C ARG A 96 4.09 -6.60 -23.17
N GLU A 97 4.48 -5.87 -24.20
CA GLU A 97 3.57 -5.27 -25.17
C GLU A 97 3.54 -6.08 -26.45
N ARG A 98 2.36 -6.32 -26.99
CA ARG A 98 2.16 -7.01 -28.24
C ARG A 98 1.11 -6.30 -29.08
N ASP A 99 1.51 -5.83 -30.25
CA ASP A 99 0.56 -5.40 -31.27
C ASP A 99 -0.01 -6.64 -31.99
N ARG A 100 -1.30 -6.86 -31.81
CA ARG A 100 -2.02 -8.02 -32.37
C ARG A 100 -2.28 -7.89 -33.88
N ALA A 101 -2.21 -6.67 -34.45
CA ALA A 101 -2.41 -6.41 -35.88
C ALA A 101 -1.10 -6.60 -36.66
N SER A 102 0.02 -6.05 -36.14
CA SER A 102 1.33 -6.09 -36.84
C SER A 102 2.25 -7.22 -36.36
N GLY A 103 2.00 -7.76 -35.15
CA GLY A 103 2.69 -8.90 -34.58
C GLY A 103 3.96 -8.65 -33.79
N PRO A 104 4.63 -7.45 -33.80
CA PRO A 104 5.81 -7.25 -33.00
C PRO A 104 5.49 -7.37 -31.49
N THR A 105 6.47 -7.87 -30.74
CA THR A 105 6.40 -7.99 -29.29
C THR A 105 7.63 -7.35 -28.68
N THR A 106 7.43 -6.43 -27.75
CA THR A 106 8.49 -5.84 -26.92
C THR A 106 8.37 -6.37 -25.49
N THR A 107 9.50 -6.47 -24.82
CA THR A 107 9.53 -6.84 -23.39
C THR A 107 10.58 -5.99 -22.71
N ARG A 108 10.19 -5.34 -21.62
CA ARG A 108 11.07 -4.55 -20.75
C ARG A 108 10.99 -5.11 -19.34
N THR A 109 12.05 -4.98 -18.57
CA THR A 109 12.11 -5.47 -17.19
C THR A 109 12.94 -4.50 -16.38
N ASP A 110 12.39 -3.99 -15.29
CA ASP A 110 13.03 -3.02 -14.40
C ASP A 110 12.58 -3.21 -12.95
N VAL A 111 13.21 -2.46 -12.04
CA VAL A 111 12.73 -2.22 -10.68
C VAL A 111 11.74 -1.05 -10.69
N GLY A 112 10.86 -0.99 -9.69
CA GLY A 112 9.93 0.13 -9.51
C GLY A 112 10.50 1.28 -8.70
N ASP A 113 9.69 2.30 -8.53
CA ASP A 113 10.01 3.47 -7.73
C ASP A 113 9.92 3.16 -6.23
N VAL A 114 10.57 4.00 -5.41
CA VAL A 114 10.46 3.95 -3.95
C VAL A 114 9.39 4.90 -3.50
N THR A 115 8.44 4.41 -2.70
CA THR A 115 7.44 5.22 -2.03
C THR A 115 7.77 5.34 -0.55
N ILE A 116 7.67 6.55 0.00
CA ILE A 116 7.80 6.84 1.43
C ILE A 116 6.51 7.49 1.88
N ALA A 117 5.94 7.01 2.99
CA ALA A 117 4.72 7.55 3.56
C ALA A 117 4.79 7.65 5.08
N LEU A 118 3.93 8.51 5.62
CA LEU A 118 3.60 8.55 7.05
C LEU A 118 2.10 8.37 7.18
N ARG A 119 1.65 7.45 8.03
CA ARG A 119 0.23 7.32 8.37
C ARG A 119 0.01 7.78 9.79
N GLN A 120 -0.73 8.88 9.95
CA GLN A 120 -1.20 9.36 11.23
C GLN A 120 -2.67 8.96 11.39
N ASN A 121 -2.93 8.00 12.26
CA ASN A 121 -4.30 7.73 12.69
C ASN A 121 -4.78 8.86 13.60
N LEU A 122 -5.98 9.35 13.35
CA LEU A 122 -6.61 10.47 14.05
C LEU A 122 -7.64 9.99 15.06
N ARG A 123 -8.11 8.73 14.92
CA ARG A 123 -9.08 8.11 15.80
C ARG A 123 -9.07 6.60 15.65
N ASN A 124 -8.98 5.88 16.75
CA ASN A 124 -8.99 4.42 16.85
C ASN A 124 -7.89 3.77 16.01
N PRO A 125 -6.61 3.89 16.40
CA PRO A 125 -5.48 3.38 15.65
C PRO A 125 -5.42 1.85 15.57
N ASP A 126 -6.22 1.14 16.36
CA ASP A 126 -6.46 -0.29 16.28
C ASP A 126 -7.45 -0.70 15.17
N GLY A 127 -8.11 0.26 14.52
CA GLY A 127 -9.13 0.03 13.51
C GLY A 127 -10.54 -0.17 14.08
N SER A 128 -10.70 -0.30 15.38
CA SER A 128 -11.98 -0.60 16.02
C SER A 128 -13.02 0.52 15.85
N GLY A 129 -14.29 0.13 15.69
CA GLY A 129 -15.38 1.08 15.52
C GLY A 129 -15.16 2.01 14.34
N PHE A 130 -15.26 3.34 14.54
CA PHE A 130 -14.94 4.32 13.50
C PHE A 130 -13.48 4.74 13.60
N SER A 131 -12.68 4.34 12.62
CA SER A 131 -11.27 4.68 12.50
C SER A 131 -11.05 5.61 11.31
N VAL A 132 -10.12 6.57 11.42
CA VAL A 132 -9.75 7.50 10.36
C VAL A 132 -8.28 7.91 10.47
N ALA A 133 -7.59 8.02 9.33
CA ALA A 133 -6.20 8.43 9.25
C ALA A 133 -5.95 9.43 8.11
N ALA A 134 -4.80 10.09 8.18
CA ALA A 134 -4.21 10.86 7.09
C ALA A 134 -2.85 10.25 6.73
N MET A 135 -2.61 10.04 5.43
CA MET A 135 -1.41 9.37 4.93
C MET A 135 -0.81 10.15 3.75
N PRO A 136 -0.01 11.20 4.01
CA PRO A 136 0.82 11.80 2.97
C PRO A 136 1.91 10.83 2.53
N TYR A 137 2.23 10.86 1.22
CA TYR A 137 3.30 10.07 0.63
C TYR A 137 4.05 10.82 -0.46
N VAL A 138 5.26 10.34 -0.76
CA VAL A 138 6.07 10.76 -1.89
C VAL A 138 6.63 9.53 -2.59
N THR A 139 6.60 9.53 -3.93
CA THR A 139 7.23 8.52 -4.77
C THR A 139 8.49 9.11 -5.40
N LEU A 140 9.60 8.41 -5.30
CA LEU A 140 10.91 8.82 -5.78
C LEU A 140 11.28 8.02 -7.04
N PRO A 141 11.72 8.67 -8.13
CA PRO A 141 11.95 8.03 -9.43
C PRO A 141 13.27 7.26 -9.46
N VAL A 142 13.39 6.20 -8.70
CA VAL A 142 14.55 5.30 -8.68
C VAL A 142 14.37 4.11 -9.61
N GLY A 143 13.16 3.91 -10.09
CA GLY A 143 12.77 2.82 -10.99
C GLY A 143 13.25 3.01 -12.42
N GLY A 144 13.27 1.90 -13.16
CA GLY A 144 13.54 1.94 -14.60
C GLY A 144 12.29 2.19 -15.43
N SER A 145 12.48 2.49 -16.70
CA SER A 145 11.43 2.96 -17.63
C SER A 145 10.31 1.94 -17.93
N ALA A 146 10.42 0.69 -17.46
CA ALA A 146 9.36 -0.29 -17.66
C ALA A 146 8.18 -0.07 -16.70
N ILE A 147 8.47 0.26 -15.43
CA ILE A 147 7.47 0.40 -14.37
C ILE A 147 7.70 1.59 -13.44
N GLY A 148 8.78 2.36 -13.61
CA GLY A 148 9.03 3.62 -12.89
C GLY A 148 8.34 4.80 -13.59
N ALA A 149 7.90 5.78 -12.81
CA ALA A 149 7.18 6.95 -13.30
C ALA A 149 8.07 8.01 -14.00
N GLY A 150 9.40 7.94 -13.81
CA GLY A 150 10.37 8.84 -14.44
C GLY A 150 10.60 10.17 -13.74
N ASP A 151 9.66 10.64 -12.94
CA ASP A 151 9.78 11.81 -12.07
C ASP A 151 9.13 11.52 -10.71
N TRP A 152 9.35 12.37 -9.71
CA TRP A 152 8.73 12.19 -8.39
C TRP A 152 7.24 12.54 -8.42
N GLY A 153 6.46 11.85 -7.61
CA GLY A 153 5.06 12.17 -7.34
C GLY A 153 4.83 12.36 -5.85
N ALA A 154 3.70 12.93 -5.47
CA ALA A 154 3.30 13.02 -4.08
C ALA A 154 1.77 13.03 -3.96
N GLY A 155 1.26 12.58 -2.82
CA GLY A 155 -0.17 12.57 -2.60
C GLY A 155 -0.57 12.46 -1.15
N LEU A 156 -1.88 12.39 -0.95
CA LEU A 156 -2.52 12.23 0.35
C LEU A 156 -3.66 11.22 0.20
N LEU A 157 -3.66 10.20 1.04
CA LEU A 157 -4.80 9.33 1.28
C LEU A 157 -5.46 9.70 2.61
N LEU A 158 -6.77 9.53 2.67
CA LEU A 158 -7.57 9.78 3.87
C LEU A 158 -8.41 8.54 4.21
N PRO A 159 -7.78 7.40 4.57
CA PRO A 159 -8.50 6.19 4.87
C PRO A 159 -9.41 6.35 6.08
N ALA A 160 -10.63 5.83 5.95
CA ALA A 160 -11.61 5.75 7.02
C ALA A 160 -12.31 4.38 6.97
N SER A 161 -12.62 3.83 8.13
CA SER A 161 -13.34 2.58 8.25
C SER A 161 -14.33 2.59 9.41
N ILE A 162 -15.34 1.75 9.30
CA ILE A 162 -16.24 1.47 10.40
C ILE A 162 -16.51 -0.03 10.49
N GLU A 163 -16.36 -0.59 11.68
CA GLU A 163 -16.66 -1.99 11.96
C GLU A 163 -18.03 -2.13 12.62
N VAL A 164 -18.85 -3.05 12.11
CA VAL A 164 -20.16 -3.38 12.63
C VAL A 164 -20.33 -4.90 12.68
N GLY A 165 -20.00 -5.50 13.80
CA GLY A 165 -19.95 -6.96 13.92
C GLY A 165 -18.83 -7.54 13.07
N ASN A 166 -19.14 -8.50 12.21
CA ASN A 166 -18.18 -9.12 11.26
C ASN A 166 -18.14 -8.43 9.90
N VAL A 167 -18.72 -7.26 9.77
CA VAL A 167 -18.69 -6.46 8.53
C VAL A 167 -17.90 -5.20 8.78
N SER A 168 -16.97 -4.88 7.90
CA SER A 168 -16.26 -3.60 7.87
C SER A 168 -16.65 -2.82 6.61
N LEU A 169 -16.82 -1.52 6.74
CA LEU A 169 -16.98 -0.60 5.61
C LEU A 169 -15.74 0.30 5.56
N GLY A 170 -15.12 0.38 4.41
CA GLY A 170 -13.93 1.20 4.18
C GLY A 170 -14.17 2.24 3.10
N LEU A 171 -13.53 3.40 3.25
CA LEU A 171 -13.47 4.46 2.26
C LEU A 171 -12.08 5.10 2.30
N THR A 172 -11.39 5.13 1.16
CA THR A 172 -10.06 5.75 1.01
C THR A 172 -10.10 6.81 -0.08
N PRO A 173 -10.50 8.05 0.21
CA PRO A 173 -10.29 9.17 -0.69
C PRO A 173 -8.80 9.43 -0.91
N GLN A 174 -8.45 9.87 -2.12
CA GLN A 174 -7.08 10.19 -2.48
C GLN A 174 -6.98 11.42 -3.38
N VAL A 175 -5.86 12.13 -3.27
CA VAL A 175 -5.45 13.19 -4.19
C VAL A 175 -3.95 13.13 -4.38
N ALA A 176 -3.47 13.32 -5.61
CA ALA A 176 -2.06 13.25 -5.95
C ALA A 176 -1.66 14.30 -6.97
N ALA A 177 -0.43 14.74 -6.89
CA ALA A 177 0.36 15.30 -7.98
C ALA A 177 1.07 14.09 -8.62
N ALA A 178 0.40 13.47 -9.58
CA ALA A 178 0.90 12.31 -10.32
C ALA A 178 1.90 12.77 -11.40
N THR A 179 2.85 11.91 -11.75
CA THR A 179 3.82 12.19 -12.82
C THR A 179 3.13 12.10 -14.18
N ASP A 180 3.37 13.06 -15.07
CA ASP A 180 2.84 13.05 -16.44
C ASP A 180 3.33 11.81 -17.22
N GLY A 181 2.55 11.32 -18.16
CA GLY A 181 2.83 10.11 -18.92
C GLY A 181 4.13 10.15 -19.72
N ASP A 182 4.65 11.34 -20.05
CA ASP A 182 5.97 11.52 -20.67
C ASP A 182 7.14 11.44 -19.66
N GLY A 183 6.86 11.24 -18.39
CA GLY A 183 7.83 11.18 -17.30
C GLY A 183 8.39 12.54 -16.88
N LYS A 184 7.73 13.64 -17.23
CA LYS A 184 8.19 15.01 -16.92
C LYS A 184 7.02 15.90 -16.53
N GLY A 185 7.09 16.50 -15.35
CA GLY A 185 6.00 17.32 -14.84
C GLY A 185 5.00 16.52 -14.02
N ARG A 186 3.90 17.16 -13.67
CA ARG A 186 2.88 16.58 -12.79
C ARG A 186 1.52 17.15 -13.07
N HIS A 187 0.53 16.28 -12.98
CA HIS A 187 -0.87 16.63 -13.08
C HIS A 187 -1.65 16.26 -11.83
N LEU A 188 -2.88 16.68 -11.75
CA LEU A 188 -3.78 16.33 -10.68
C LEU A 188 -4.43 14.97 -10.97
N ALA A 189 -4.26 14.01 -10.05
CA ALA A 189 -5.08 12.80 -9.98
C ALA A 189 -5.85 12.77 -8.66
N TYR A 190 -7.12 12.34 -8.67
CA TYR A 190 -7.92 12.19 -7.46
C TYR A 190 -8.98 11.11 -7.62
N GLY A 191 -9.40 10.56 -6.48
CA GLY A 191 -10.38 9.49 -6.52
C GLY A 191 -10.73 8.97 -5.14
N ALA A 192 -11.35 7.80 -5.12
CA ALA A 192 -11.62 7.08 -3.89
C ALA A 192 -11.76 5.58 -4.15
N THR A 193 -11.41 4.78 -3.16
CA THR A 193 -11.78 3.37 -3.05
C THR A 193 -12.81 3.21 -1.95
N ALA A 194 -13.89 2.48 -2.22
CA ALA A 194 -14.89 2.10 -1.23
C ALA A 194 -14.99 0.57 -1.19
N GLY A 195 -15.06 0.00 0.01
CA GLY A 195 -15.07 -1.44 0.20
C GLY A 195 -15.98 -1.92 1.32
N VAL A 196 -16.36 -3.18 1.23
CA VAL A 196 -17.02 -3.91 2.29
C VAL A 196 -16.22 -5.19 2.56
N GLY A 197 -15.79 -5.35 3.81
CA GLY A 197 -15.07 -6.52 4.31
C GLY A 197 -15.99 -7.43 5.14
N PHE A 198 -15.70 -8.72 5.12
CA PHE A 198 -16.45 -9.77 5.83
C PHE A 198 -15.48 -10.71 6.53
N GLY A 199 -15.58 -10.87 7.83
CA GLY A 199 -15.00 -11.98 8.56
C GLY A 199 -15.82 -13.25 8.31
N LEU A 200 -15.24 -14.25 7.65
CA LEU A 200 -15.92 -15.51 7.34
C LEU A 200 -15.75 -16.55 8.43
N THR A 201 -14.55 -16.64 8.98
CA THR A 201 -14.17 -17.49 10.11
C THR A 201 -13.07 -16.78 10.90
N ASP A 202 -12.69 -17.36 12.05
CA ASP A 202 -11.49 -16.92 12.76
C ASP A 202 -10.27 -17.05 11.83
N GLY A 203 -9.68 -15.94 11.46
CA GLY A 203 -8.51 -15.87 10.58
C GLY A 203 -8.78 -15.89 9.07
N VAL A 204 -10.04 -15.94 8.59
CA VAL A 204 -10.36 -15.82 7.15
C VAL A 204 -11.28 -14.63 6.89
N SER A 205 -10.84 -13.73 6.05
CA SER A 205 -11.60 -12.55 5.63
C SER A 205 -11.75 -12.47 4.11
N MET A 206 -12.76 -11.76 3.65
CA MET A 206 -12.97 -11.38 2.24
C MET A 206 -13.35 -9.91 2.16
N ALA A 207 -13.03 -9.28 1.03
CA ALA A 207 -13.49 -7.94 0.72
C ALA A 207 -14.00 -7.83 -0.72
N LEU A 208 -14.98 -6.93 -0.90
CA LEU A 208 -15.45 -6.45 -2.20
C LEU A 208 -15.22 -4.96 -2.25
N GLU A 209 -14.61 -4.47 -3.33
CA GLU A 209 -14.19 -3.08 -3.44
C GLU A 209 -14.54 -2.49 -4.80
N LEU A 210 -14.74 -1.18 -4.80
CA LEU A 210 -14.88 -0.36 -5.99
C LEU A 210 -13.92 0.83 -5.87
N ALA A 211 -13.10 1.04 -6.89
CA ALA A 211 -12.22 2.20 -6.98
C ALA A 211 -12.57 3.03 -8.20
N ALA A 212 -12.52 4.35 -8.04
CA ALA A 212 -12.66 5.33 -9.10
C ALA A 212 -11.56 6.37 -8.96
N VAL A 213 -10.73 6.53 -9.99
CA VAL A 213 -9.66 7.52 -10.03
C VAL A 213 -9.78 8.34 -11.31
N ARG A 214 -9.87 9.64 -11.16
CA ARG A 214 -9.79 10.61 -12.26
C ARG A 214 -8.37 11.12 -12.37
N ASP A 215 -7.79 10.90 -13.52
CA ASP A 215 -6.48 11.35 -13.93
C ASP A 215 -6.59 12.51 -14.93
N HIS A 216 -5.82 13.57 -14.71
CA HIS A 216 -5.79 14.76 -15.56
C HIS A 216 -4.44 14.90 -16.28
N ASP A 217 -3.85 13.78 -16.72
CA ASP A 217 -2.63 13.82 -17.53
C ASP A 217 -2.83 14.74 -18.73
N PRO A 218 -1.86 15.64 -19.03
CA PRO A 218 -1.96 16.55 -20.18
C PRO A 218 -2.10 15.86 -21.53
N GLU A 219 -1.60 14.63 -21.67
CA GLU A 219 -1.68 13.87 -22.90
C GLU A 219 -3.00 13.10 -23.01
N GLU A 220 -3.52 12.58 -21.88
CA GLU A 220 -4.75 11.81 -21.83
C GLU A 220 -5.49 11.95 -20.50
N HIS A 221 -6.72 12.45 -20.56
CA HIS A 221 -7.61 12.49 -19.40
C HIS A 221 -8.36 11.18 -19.24
N ALA A 222 -8.01 10.37 -18.24
CA ALA A 222 -8.64 9.09 -17.97
C ALA A 222 -9.48 9.07 -16.69
N THR A 223 -10.48 8.21 -16.63
CA THR A 223 -11.18 7.83 -15.40
C THR A 223 -11.15 6.33 -15.27
N GLU A 224 -10.30 5.81 -14.42
CA GLU A 224 -10.26 4.39 -14.12
C GLU A 224 -11.35 3.99 -13.15
N LEU A 225 -12.06 2.90 -13.46
CA LEU A 225 -13.06 2.28 -12.60
C LEU A 225 -12.72 0.80 -12.43
N LEU A 226 -12.42 0.38 -11.20
CA LEU A 226 -12.07 -0.99 -10.89
C LEU A 226 -13.07 -1.60 -9.91
N GLY A 227 -13.41 -2.87 -10.13
CA GLY A 227 -14.07 -3.71 -9.15
C GLY A 227 -13.12 -4.78 -8.66
N GLY A 228 -13.02 -4.96 -7.35
CA GLY A 228 -12.10 -5.89 -6.70
C GLY A 228 -12.81 -6.91 -5.81
N ILE A 229 -12.22 -8.10 -5.75
CA ILE A 229 -12.51 -9.12 -4.76
C ILE A 229 -11.21 -9.65 -4.20
N SER A 230 -11.14 -9.81 -2.90
CA SER A 230 -9.94 -10.30 -2.23
C SER A 230 -10.27 -11.20 -1.04
N ALA A 231 -9.31 -12.03 -0.64
CA ALA A 231 -9.37 -12.85 0.55
C ALA A 231 -8.03 -12.85 1.27
N GLY A 232 -8.08 -12.78 2.60
CA GLY A 232 -6.95 -12.92 3.51
C GLY A 232 -7.12 -14.13 4.41
N TRP A 233 -6.02 -14.83 4.68
CA TRP A 233 -5.95 -15.91 5.63
C TRP A 233 -4.81 -15.64 6.62
N GLN A 234 -5.17 -15.46 7.89
CA GLN A 234 -4.25 -15.26 9.02
C GLN A 234 -4.15 -16.60 9.80
N PRO A 235 -3.13 -17.41 9.55
CA PRO A 235 -2.92 -18.67 10.29
C PRO A 235 -2.53 -18.45 11.75
N ASP A 236 -2.01 -17.28 12.07
CA ASP A 236 -1.61 -16.84 13.41
C ASP A 236 -1.71 -15.29 13.50
N GLU A 237 -1.45 -14.74 14.69
CA GLU A 237 -1.56 -13.31 14.99
C GLU A 237 -0.53 -12.43 14.26
N ASN A 238 0.49 -13.01 13.64
CA ASN A 238 1.62 -12.28 13.06
C ASN A 238 1.75 -12.44 11.56
N SER A 239 0.99 -13.35 10.94
CA SER A 239 1.14 -13.63 9.52
C SER A 239 -0.18 -13.65 8.78
N GLN A 240 -0.14 -13.27 7.49
CA GLN A 240 -1.28 -13.35 6.58
C GLN A 240 -0.81 -13.77 5.19
N TRP A 241 -1.59 -14.64 4.57
CA TRP A 241 -1.56 -14.89 3.14
C TRP A 241 -2.75 -14.25 2.48
N ASP A 242 -2.56 -13.72 1.29
CA ASP A 242 -3.64 -13.07 0.58
C ASP A 242 -3.66 -13.41 -0.92
N ILE A 243 -4.84 -13.30 -1.49
CA ILE A 243 -5.09 -13.39 -2.93
C ILE A 243 -6.21 -12.42 -3.30
N GLY A 244 -6.13 -11.86 -4.49
CA GLY A 244 -7.20 -11.02 -5.00
C GLY A 244 -7.23 -10.94 -6.51
N ALA A 245 -8.32 -10.39 -7.02
CA ALA A 245 -8.52 -10.11 -8.42
C ALA A 245 -9.29 -8.81 -8.60
N ASN A 246 -8.89 -8.01 -9.58
CA ASN A 246 -9.58 -6.79 -9.98
C ASN A 246 -9.98 -6.89 -11.45
N ILE A 247 -11.08 -6.23 -11.80
CA ILE A 247 -11.56 -6.09 -13.18
C ILE A 247 -11.82 -4.62 -13.49
N GLY A 248 -11.48 -4.21 -14.69
CA GLY A 248 -11.87 -2.91 -15.24
C GLY A 248 -13.36 -2.85 -15.52
N LEU A 249 -13.99 -1.79 -15.07
CA LEU A 249 -15.42 -1.55 -15.27
C LEU A 249 -15.70 -0.59 -16.43
N ASN A 250 -14.67 0.01 -17.00
CA ASN A 250 -14.73 0.86 -18.19
C ASN A 250 -13.52 0.59 -19.09
N ARG A 251 -13.41 1.32 -20.23
CA ARG A 251 -12.38 1.11 -21.24
C ARG A 251 -11.04 1.77 -20.90
N GLU A 252 -11.02 2.68 -19.94
CA GLU A 252 -9.84 3.41 -19.48
C GLU A 252 -9.12 2.65 -18.35
N SER A 253 -9.71 1.53 -17.88
CA SER A 253 -9.16 0.68 -16.84
C SER A 253 -8.52 -0.58 -17.41
N PRO A 254 -7.49 -1.14 -16.79
CA PRO A 254 -6.95 -2.46 -17.13
C PRO A 254 -8.05 -3.53 -17.15
N ASP A 255 -7.99 -4.46 -18.13
CA ASP A 255 -9.01 -5.50 -18.26
C ASP A 255 -9.17 -6.34 -16.98
N MET A 256 -8.03 -6.76 -16.41
CA MET A 256 -8.00 -7.61 -15.21
C MET A 256 -6.63 -7.61 -14.54
N GLN A 257 -6.63 -7.84 -13.25
CA GLN A 257 -5.47 -8.07 -12.42
C GLN A 257 -5.71 -9.27 -11.51
N ILE A 258 -4.69 -10.07 -11.27
CA ILE A 258 -4.69 -11.16 -10.28
C ILE A 258 -3.40 -11.04 -9.48
N TYR A 259 -3.51 -11.08 -8.17
CA TYR A 259 -2.36 -10.93 -7.29
C TYR A 259 -2.43 -11.86 -6.08
N MET A 260 -1.27 -12.10 -5.49
CA MET A 260 -1.13 -12.83 -4.23
C MET A 260 0.04 -12.27 -3.42
N GLY A 261 -0.03 -12.38 -2.13
CA GLY A 261 1.00 -11.88 -1.24
C GLY A 261 1.03 -12.52 0.12
N PHE A 262 1.94 -11.99 0.90
CA PHE A 262 2.22 -12.43 2.26
C PHE A 262 2.56 -11.24 3.14
N VAL A 263 2.14 -11.30 4.39
CA VAL A 263 2.41 -10.29 5.42
C VAL A 263 3.02 -10.97 6.64
N GLN A 264 4.02 -10.33 7.23
CA GLN A 264 4.66 -10.75 8.47
C GLN A 264 4.89 -9.58 9.40
N ARG A 265 4.43 -9.71 10.64
CA ARG A 265 4.72 -8.80 11.76
C ARG A 265 5.87 -9.36 12.61
N PHE A 266 6.76 -8.47 13.09
CA PHE A 266 7.95 -8.77 13.88
C PHE A 266 7.94 -8.06 15.21
#